data_d2a7b5ce757fb54a757ac1411b4676b5
#
_entry.id   d2a7b5ce757fb54a757ac1411b4676b5
#
_cell.length_a   1.000
_cell.length_b   1.000
_cell.length_c   1.000
_cell.angle_alpha   90.00
_cell.angle_beta   90.00
_cell.angle_gamma   90.00
#
_symmetry.space_group_name_H-M   'P 1'
#
loop_
_entity.id
_entity.type
_entity.pdbx_description
1 polymer ?
#
loop_
_entity_poly.entity_id
_entity_poly.type
_entity_poly.pdbx_seq_one_letter_code
_entity_poly.pdbx_strand_id
1 'polypeptide(L)'
;MYYSFSKFGRDAEFLVGLHLKSHDWNIYFSKGSRGPSDIIAIKNDVIWLIQIKSSTKIPKIHGYEINNLIKLSNKINNSFPILSLVGPNIRCNLNPNSIVCGDYLLNFYLLPDWKSITLS
;
A
#
# COMPACT_ATOMS: atom_id res chain seq x y z
N MET A 1 -13.10 19.77 10.69
CA MET A 1 -13.37 18.31 10.74
C MET A 1 -12.27 17.65 11.52
N TYR A 2 -12.63 16.90 12.54
CA TYR A 2 -11.66 16.19 13.37
C TYR A 2 -11.26 14.88 12.71
N TYR A 3 -9.97 14.69 12.46
CA TYR A 3 -9.43 13.47 11.88
C TYR A 3 -8.60 12.75 12.91
N SER A 4 -9.00 11.57 13.33
CA SER A 4 -8.17 10.74 14.20
C SER A 4 -7.18 9.93 13.34
N PHE A 5 -5.97 9.72 13.85
CA PHE A 5 -4.95 8.93 13.15
C PHE A 5 -5.42 7.49 12.88
N SER A 6 -6.13 6.90 13.84
CA SER A 6 -6.64 5.54 13.66
C SER A 6 -7.69 5.45 12.55
N LYS A 7 -8.54 6.47 12.42
CA LYS A 7 -9.52 6.52 11.34
C LYS A 7 -8.81 6.69 10.00
N PHE A 8 -7.83 7.58 9.91
CA PHE A 8 -7.07 7.79 8.67
C PHE A 8 -6.37 6.50 8.23
N GLY A 9 -5.77 5.75 9.17
CA GLY A 9 -5.12 4.49 8.86
C GLY A 9 -6.09 3.45 8.31
N ARG A 10 -7.26 3.31 8.93
CA ARG A 10 -8.29 2.38 8.46
C ARG A 10 -8.85 2.80 7.10
N ASP A 11 -9.08 4.09 6.91
CA ASP A 11 -9.56 4.61 5.62
C ASP A 11 -8.53 4.35 4.52
N ALA A 12 -7.24 4.52 4.82
CA ALA A 12 -6.17 4.26 3.86
C ALA A 12 -6.14 2.79 3.44
N GLU A 13 -6.22 1.84 4.38
CA GLU A 13 -6.27 0.42 4.06
C GLU A 13 -7.49 0.09 3.19
N PHE A 14 -8.63 0.65 3.55
CA PHE A 14 -9.88 0.43 2.82
C PHE A 14 -9.79 0.98 1.40
N LEU A 15 -9.26 2.20 1.23
CA LEU A 15 -9.09 2.81 -0.08
C LEU A 15 -8.16 2.00 -0.99
N VAL A 16 -7.03 1.55 -0.46
CA VAL A 16 -6.09 0.72 -1.22
C VAL A 16 -6.78 -0.58 -1.64
N GLY A 17 -7.49 -1.23 -0.70
CA GLY A 17 -8.22 -2.45 -0.99
C GLY A 17 -9.27 -2.28 -2.07
N LEU A 18 -10.08 -1.22 -1.98
CA LEU A 18 -11.10 -0.94 -2.99
C LEU A 18 -10.50 -0.68 -4.36
N HIS A 19 -9.39 0.06 -4.40
CA HIS A 19 -8.74 0.36 -5.67
C HIS A 19 -8.19 -0.90 -6.33
N LEU A 20 -7.54 -1.76 -5.56
CA LEU A 20 -7.07 -3.05 -6.06
C LEU A 20 -8.22 -3.92 -6.55
N LYS A 21 -9.31 -3.96 -5.78
CA LYS A 21 -10.48 -4.76 -6.15
C LYS A 21 -11.10 -4.26 -7.46
N SER A 22 -11.09 -2.95 -7.70
CA SER A 22 -11.60 -2.38 -8.96
C SER A 22 -10.74 -2.76 -10.17
N HIS A 23 -9.51 -3.23 -9.95
CA HIS A 23 -8.60 -3.74 -10.97
C HIS A 23 -8.51 -5.27 -10.98
N ASP A 24 -9.56 -5.93 -10.47
CA ASP A 24 -9.72 -7.39 -10.50
C ASP A 24 -8.76 -8.17 -9.59
N TRP A 25 -8.22 -7.51 -8.57
CA TRP A 25 -7.43 -8.20 -7.54
C TRP A 25 -8.35 -8.79 -6.48
N ASN A 26 -8.05 -10.01 -6.05
CA ASN A 26 -8.64 -10.58 -4.84
C ASN A 26 -7.84 -10.10 -3.66
N ILE A 27 -8.50 -9.50 -2.67
CA ILE A 27 -7.82 -8.89 -1.54
C ILE A 27 -8.16 -9.57 -0.21
N TYR A 28 -7.17 -9.64 0.66
CA TYR A 28 -7.31 -10.20 2.00
C TYR A 28 -6.64 -9.24 2.98
N PHE A 29 -7.39 -8.77 3.96
CA PHE A 29 -6.85 -7.88 5.00
C PHE A 29 -6.25 -8.68 6.14
N SER A 30 -5.09 -8.25 6.64
CA SER A 30 -4.47 -8.85 7.81
C SER A 30 -5.22 -8.41 9.07
N LYS A 31 -5.60 -9.38 9.89
CA LYS A 31 -6.31 -9.09 11.14
C LYS A 31 -5.37 -8.51 12.18
N GLY A 32 -5.76 -7.36 12.76
CA GLY A 32 -5.06 -6.78 13.90
C GLY A 32 -3.66 -6.28 13.59
N SER A 33 -3.36 -5.96 12.35
CA SER A 33 -2.05 -5.47 11.91
C SER A 33 -0.91 -6.40 12.35
N ARG A 34 -1.17 -7.68 12.39
CA ARG A 34 -0.17 -8.70 12.72
C ARG A 34 0.55 -9.14 11.45
N GLY A 35 1.86 -9.06 11.49
CA GLY A 35 2.69 -9.45 10.38
C GLY A 35 3.12 -8.29 9.49
N PRO A 36 4.02 -8.55 8.53
CA PRO A 36 4.64 -7.50 7.72
C PRO A 36 3.73 -6.86 6.68
N SER A 37 2.65 -7.52 6.27
CA SER A 37 1.74 -6.98 5.25
C SER A 37 0.38 -6.65 5.85
N ASP A 38 -0.21 -5.55 5.38
CA ASP A 38 -1.57 -5.14 5.76
C ASP A 38 -2.61 -5.74 4.83
N ILE A 39 -2.27 -5.90 3.55
CA ILE A 39 -3.13 -6.50 2.54
C ILE A 39 -2.33 -7.52 1.76
N ILE A 40 -2.97 -8.65 1.47
CA ILE A 40 -2.48 -9.60 0.48
C ILE A 40 -3.41 -9.53 -0.73
N ALA A 41 -2.87 -9.23 -1.90
CA ALA A 41 -3.64 -9.12 -3.12
C ALA A 41 -3.17 -10.17 -4.12
N ILE A 42 -4.12 -10.87 -4.74
CA ILE A 42 -3.83 -11.98 -5.65
C ILE A 42 -4.55 -11.75 -6.97
N LYS A 43 -3.80 -11.83 -8.07
CA LYS A 43 -4.34 -11.73 -9.42
C LYS A 43 -3.49 -12.55 -10.37
N ASN A 44 -4.11 -13.48 -11.10
CA ASN A 44 -3.43 -14.30 -12.13
C ASN A 44 -2.14 -14.96 -11.59
N ASP A 45 -2.23 -15.59 -10.44
CA ASP A 45 -1.11 -16.28 -9.77
C ASP A 45 0.01 -15.34 -9.28
N VAL A 46 -0.17 -14.04 -9.38
CA VAL A 46 0.74 -13.05 -8.82
C VAL A 46 0.22 -12.62 -7.45
N ILE A 47 1.10 -12.57 -6.48
CA ILE A 47 0.77 -12.20 -5.10
C ILE A 47 1.50 -10.91 -4.74
N TRP A 48 0.75 -9.90 -4.33
CA TRP A 48 1.31 -8.66 -3.78
C TRP A 48 1.13 -8.65 -2.27
N LEU A 49 2.24 -8.53 -1.57
CA LEU A 49 2.26 -8.38 -0.11
C LEU A 49 2.41 -6.89 0.17
N ILE A 50 1.35 -6.25 0.63
CA ILE A 50 1.27 -4.79 0.66
C ILE A 50 1.31 -4.29 2.08
N GLN A 51 2.30 -3.45 2.38
CA GLN A 51 2.37 -2.64 3.58
C GLN A 51 1.85 -1.25 3.25
N ILE A 52 0.93 -0.72 4.06
CA ILE A 52 0.31 0.57 3.82
C ILE A 52 0.78 1.55 4.88
N LYS A 53 1.24 2.71 4.43
CA LYS A 53 1.59 3.82 5.30
C LYS A 53 0.76 5.03 4.91
N SER A 54 0.10 5.63 5.88
CA SER A 54 -0.69 6.83 5.68
C SER A 54 -0.10 7.97 6.50
N SER A 55 -0.02 9.16 5.90
CA SER A 55 0.49 10.32 6.59
C SER A 55 0.09 11.60 5.87
N THR A 56 -0.10 12.68 6.62
CA THR A 56 -0.27 14.02 6.08
C THR A 56 1.05 14.65 5.69
N LYS A 57 2.17 14.03 6.11
CA LYS A 57 3.54 14.41 5.77
C LYS A 57 4.21 13.23 5.11
N ILE A 58 5.48 13.37 4.71
CA ILE A 58 6.26 12.23 4.21
C ILE A 58 6.35 11.19 5.33
N PRO A 59 5.82 9.98 5.13
CA PRO A 59 5.82 8.98 6.19
C PRO A 59 7.23 8.50 6.50
N LYS A 60 7.51 8.30 7.78
CA LYS A 60 8.75 7.64 8.21
C LYS A 60 8.53 6.15 8.12
N ILE A 61 9.35 5.50 7.31
CA ILE A 61 9.30 4.06 7.14
C ILE A 61 10.57 3.49 7.76
N HIS A 62 10.38 2.58 8.71
CA HIS A 62 11.51 1.94 9.37
C HIS A 62 12.09 0.85 8.47
N GLY A 63 13.42 0.77 8.42
CA GLY A 63 14.10 -0.22 7.61
C GLY A 63 13.70 -1.65 7.96
N TYR A 64 13.42 -1.95 9.24
CA TYR A 64 13.00 -3.28 9.64
C TYR A 64 11.63 -3.68 9.06
N GLU A 65 10.73 -2.72 8.88
CA GLU A 65 9.42 -2.98 8.27
C GLU A 65 9.58 -3.43 6.82
N ILE A 66 10.44 -2.74 6.08
CA ILE A 66 10.74 -3.08 4.69
C ILE A 66 11.42 -4.44 4.63
N ASN A 67 12.41 -4.68 5.47
CA ASN A 67 13.14 -5.94 5.50
C ASN A 67 12.23 -7.11 5.83
N ASN A 68 11.32 -6.95 6.78
CA ASN A 68 10.38 -8.01 7.15
C ASN A 68 9.42 -8.34 6.00
N LEU A 69 8.99 -7.33 5.27
CA LEU A 69 8.12 -7.53 4.10
C LEU A 69 8.87 -8.28 2.99
N ILE A 70 10.12 -7.90 2.73
CA ILE A 70 10.97 -8.57 1.74
C ILE A 70 11.23 -10.02 2.15
N LYS A 71 11.53 -10.27 3.42
CA LYS A 71 11.73 -11.63 3.93
C LYS A 71 10.48 -12.50 3.74
N LEU A 72 9.30 -11.94 4.00
CA LEU A 72 8.06 -12.67 3.78
C LEU A 72 7.87 -12.99 2.30
N SER A 73 8.13 -12.03 1.43
CA SER A 73 8.05 -12.23 -0.02
C SER A 73 8.99 -13.34 -0.49
N ASN A 74 10.19 -13.42 0.09
CA ASN A 74 11.15 -14.45 -0.29
C ASN A 74 10.69 -15.86 0.09
N LYS A 75 9.76 -15.99 1.01
CA LYS A 75 9.23 -17.30 1.45
C LYS A 75 8.02 -17.75 0.62
N ILE A 76 7.43 -16.87 -0.17
CA ILE A 76 6.21 -17.15 -0.91
C ILE A 76 6.51 -17.00 -2.41
N ASN A 77 6.30 -18.07 -3.17
CA ASN A 77 6.53 -18.05 -4.61
C ASN A 77 5.56 -17.07 -5.31
N ASN A 78 6.07 -16.37 -6.32
CA ASN A 78 5.31 -15.41 -7.12
C ASN A 78 4.76 -14.25 -6.30
N SER A 79 5.40 -13.91 -5.19
CA SER A 79 5.01 -12.78 -4.38
C SER A 79 6.00 -11.63 -4.52
N PHE A 80 5.47 -10.41 -4.35
CA PHE A 80 6.24 -9.17 -4.48
C PHE A 80 5.97 -8.28 -3.28
N PRO A 81 7.01 -7.73 -2.66
CA PRO A 81 6.84 -6.80 -1.55
C PRO A 81 6.48 -5.42 -2.09
N ILE A 82 5.31 -4.93 -1.72
CA ILE A 82 4.77 -3.65 -2.21
C ILE A 82 4.56 -2.72 -1.02
N LEU A 83 5.00 -1.48 -1.18
CA LEU A 83 4.68 -0.42 -0.25
C LEU A 83 3.66 0.52 -0.89
N SER A 84 2.55 0.77 -0.21
CA SER A 84 1.56 1.75 -0.63
C SER A 84 1.60 2.95 0.30
N LEU A 85 1.77 4.13 -0.27
CA LEU A 85 1.73 5.38 0.46
C LEU A 85 0.41 6.08 0.16
N VAL A 86 -0.30 6.46 1.21
CA VAL A 86 -1.57 7.19 1.10
C VAL A 86 -1.40 8.53 1.80
N GLY A 87 -1.64 9.60 1.07
CA GLY A 87 -1.54 10.95 1.60
C GLY A 87 -2.66 11.84 1.11
N PRO A 88 -2.69 13.10 1.54
CA PRO A 88 -3.67 14.05 1.07
C PRO A 88 -3.44 14.40 -0.40
N ASN A 89 -4.53 14.69 -1.10
CA ASN A 89 -4.47 15.11 -2.50
C ASN A 89 -3.98 16.56 -2.58
N ILE A 90 -2.67 16.73 -2.56
CA ILE A 90 -2.01 18.01 -2.76
C ILE A 90 -1.48 18.04 -4.18
N ARG A 91 -1.93 19.01 -4.97
CA ARG A 91 -1.68 19.04 -6.42
C ARG A 91 -0.27 19.42 -6.85
N CYS A 92 0.66 19.68 -5.94
CA CYS A 92 2.03 19.98 -6.31
C CYS A 92 2.88 18.71 -6.33
N ASN A 93 3.70 18.58 -7.37
CA ASN A 93 4.69 17.51 -7.52
C ASN A 93 4.08 16.11 -7.56
N LEU A 94 3.00 15.93 -8.32
CA LEU A 94 2.39 14.63 -8.50
C LEU A 94 3.33 13.70 -9.28
N ASN A 95 3.60 12.53 -8.73
CA ASN A 95 4.20 11.44 -9.46
C ASN A 95 3.23 11.04 -10.58
N PRO A 96 3.69 10.81 -11.83
CA PRO A 96 2.79 10.41 -12.92
C PRO A 96 1.99 9.14 -12.62
N ASN A 97 2.48 8.29 -11.72
CA ASN A 97 1.80 7.05 -11.34
C ASN A 97 0.90 7.20 -10.11
N SER A 98 0.76 8.41 -9.58
CA SER A 98 -0.12 8.65 -8.45
C SER A 98 -1.58 8.49 -8.84
N ILE A 99 -2.36 7.88 -7.95
CA ILE A 99 -3.78 7.63 -8.17
C ILE A 99 -4.57 8.56 -7.27
N VAL A 100 -5.47 9.32 -7.87
CA VAL A 100 -6.32 10.25 -7.12
C VAL A 100 -7.60 9.54 -6.73
N CYS A 101 -7.87 9.50 -5.42
CA CYS A 101 -9.10 8.94 -4.88
C CYS A 101 -9.72 9.98 -3.94
N GLY A 102 -10.55 10.86 -4.50
CA GLY A 102 -11.18 11.94 -3.74
C GLY A 102 -10.13 12.85 -3.10
N ASP A 103 -10.11 12.89 -1.78
CA ASP A 103 -9.17 13.73 -1.02
C ASP A 103 -7.81 13.07 -0.79
N TYR A 104 -7.58 11.90 -1.37
CA TYR A 104 -6.37 11.11 -1.11
C TYR A 104 -5.60 10.83 -2.39
N LEU A 105 -4.28 10.70 -2.23
CA LEU A 105 -3.38 10.19 -3.27
C LEU A 105 -2.82 8.85 -2.83
N LEU A 106 -2.87 7.89 -3.75
CA LEU A 106 -2.31 6.55 -3.54
C LEU A 106 -1.11 6.36 -4.46
N ASN A 107 -0.04 5.83 -3.90
CA ASN A 107 1.16 5.45 -4.66
C ASN A 107 1.57 4.05 -4.27
N PHE A 108 2.07 3.29 -5.24
CA PHE A 108 2.54 1.92 -5.04
C PHE A 108 3.99 1.82 -5.47
N TYR A 109 4.82 1.17 -4.66
CA TYR A 109 6.24 1.01 -4.92
C TYR A 109 6.65 -0.45 -4.74
N LEU A 110 7.38 -0.98 -5.71
CA LEU A 110 7.99 -2.30 -5.61
C LEU A 110 9.30 -2.18 -4.85
N LEU A 111 9.43 -2.95 -3.78
CA LEU A 111 10.63 -2.99 -2.95
C LEU A 111 11.58 -4.07 -3.44
N PRO A 112 12.89 -4.00 -3.19
CA PRO A 112 13.59 -2.97 -2.42
C PRO A 112 13.95 -1.70 -3.19
N ASP A 113 13.75 -1.68 -4.51
CA ASP A 113 14.25 -0.61 -5.37
C ASP A 113 13.38 0.65 -5.37
N TRP A 114 12.24 0.61 -4.70
CA TRP A 114 11.27 1.72 -4.68
C TRP A 114 10.77 2.10 -6.08
N LYS A 115 10.61 1.10 -6.92
CA LYS A 115 10.12 1.31 -8.27
C LYS A 115 8.63 1.63 -8.24
N SER A 116 8.26 2.80 -8.74
CA SER A 116 6.86 3.20 -8.85
C SER A 116 6.13 2.29 -9.83
N ILE A 117 4.98 1.77 -9.42
CA ILE A 117 4.18 0.86 -10.25
C ILE A 117 2.77 1.39 -10.41
N THR A 118 2.16 1.02 -11.54
CA THR A 118 0.75 1.33 -11.82
C THR A 118 -0.08 0.07 -11.77
N LEU A 119 -1.35 0.22 -11.41
CA LEU A 119 -2.31 -0.87 -11.51
C LEU A 119 -2.84 -0.96 -12.93
N SER A 120 -2.88 -2.14 -13.44
CA SER A 120 -3.41 -2.40 -14.79
C SER A 120 -4.68 -3.26 -14.73
#